data_92ecc55b5506f19a3c7b2c225f33eb3c
#
_entry.id   92ecc55b5506f19a3c7b2c225f33eb3c
#
_cell.length_a   1.000
_cell.length_b   1.000
_cell.length_c   1.000
_cell.angle_alpha   90.00
_cell.angle_beta   90.00
_cell.angle_gamma   90.00
#
_symmetry.space_group_name_H-M   'P 1'
#
loop_
_entity.id
_entity.type
_entity.pdbx_description
1 polymer ?
#
loop_
_entity_poly.entity_id
_entity_poly.type
_entity_poly.pdbx_seq_one_letter_code
_entity_poly.pdbx_strand_id
1 'polypeptide(L)'
;MTATYVTAAELKANLGIGTLYSDSIVEEVCQSAQDLLNSVLWFDSYPVVGATIQNNIATVVLSVRYGFTTGQTITLSNCGATLDGSHTITATYPWTTGSGSFPYFNVFPWNSYTFPLGYSLIQFNLTAADMNYRQIIPYGKALGADTKDNAYATTPLVREAAMMIAVDIWQARQTSNAGGISPDFQPTPYRMGNTLLARVRGLLAPYLSPRSMVG
;
A
#
# COMPACT_ATOMS: atom_id res chain seq x y z
N MET A 1 -6.74 -7.31 -13.16
CA MET A 1 -7.55 -6.73 -12.08
C MET A 1 -8.28 -5.55 -12.67
N THR A 2 -9.51 -5.33 -12.31
CA THR A 2 -10.28 -4.17 -12.78
C THR A 2 -10.03 -2.99 -11.84
N ALA A 3 -9.81 -1.80 -12.40
CA ALA A 3 -9.67 -0.57 -11.62
C ALA A 3 -11.00 -0.27 -10.90
N THR A 4 -10.90 0.16 -9.65
CA THR A 4 -12.05 0.41 -8.78
C THR A 4 -12.32 1.90 -8.54
N TYR A 5 -11.33 2.77 -8.73
CA TYR A 5 -11.49 4.21 -8.53
C TYR A 5 -12.16 4.88 -9.73
N VAL A 6 -11.77 4.48 -10.93
CA VAL A 6 -12.36 4.93 -12.20
C VAL A 6 -12.45 3.74 -13.14
N THR A 7 -13.59 3.51 -13.70
CA THR A 7 -13.82 2.43 -14.68
C THR A 7 -13.50 2.88 -16.11
N ALA A 8 -13.21 1.93 -16.99
CA ALA A 8 -13.00 2.21 -18.41
C ALA A 8 -14.22 2.91 -19.05
N ALA A 9 -15.43 2.55 -18.63
CA ALA A 9 -16.65 3.18 -19.13
C ALA A 9 -16.76 4.66 -18.72
N GLU A 10 -16.44 4.97 -17.46
CA GLU A 10 -16.43 6.36 -16.96
C GLU A 10 -15.37 7.21 -17.68
N LEU A 11 -14.17 6.66 -17.86
CA LEU A 11 -13.09 7.36 -18.57
C LEU A 11 -13.46 7.61 -20.05
N LYS A 12 -14.04 6.60 -20.73
CA LYS A 12 -14.53 6.75 -22.10
C LYS A 12 -15.62 7.82 -22.22
N ALA A 13 -16.56 7.85 -21.27
CA ALA A 13 -17.62 8.85 -21.23
C ALA A 13 -17.04 10.26 -21.03
N ASN A 14 -16.07 10.42 -20.13
CA ASN A 14 -15.41 11.69 -19.86
C ASN A 14 -14.63 12.21 -21.09
N LEU A 15 -13.92 11.32 -21.79
CA LEU A 15 -13.14 11.65 -22.98
C LEU A 15 -13.97 11.78 -24.26
N GLY A 16 -15.22 11.35 -24.27
CA GLY A 16 -16.07 11.34 -25.44
C GLY A 16 -15.62 10.38 -26.56
N ILE A 17 -14.81 9.35 -26.22
CA ILE A 17 -14.20 8.45 -27.21
C ILE A 17 -15.06 7.23 -27.58
N GLY A 18 -16.19 7.00 -26.89
CA GLY A 18 -17.13 5.93 -27.19
C GLY A 18 -16.49 4.56 -27.34
N THR A 19 -16.73 3.90 -28.47
CA THR A 19 -16.22 2.55 -28.79
C THR A 19 -14.91 2.58 -29.62
N LEU A 20 -14.29 3.73 -29.78
CA LEU A 20 -13.10 3.90 -30.65
C LEU A 20 -11.91 3.06 -30.19
N TYR A 21 -11.81 2.81 -28.90
CA TYR A 21 -10.75 2.01 -28.29
C TYR A 21 -11.32 0.83 -27.51
N SER A 22 -10.57 -0.27 -27.47
CA SER A 22 -10.99 -1.43 -26.68
C SER A 22 -10.98 -1.12 -25.18
N ASP A 23 -11.87 -1.78 -24.42
CA ASP A 23 -11.96 -1.60 -22.97
C ASP A 23 -10.66 -1.98 -22.28
N SER A 24 -9.92 -2.98 -22.79
CA SER A 24 -8.65 -3.40 -22.20
C SER A 24 -7.59 -2.31 -22.20
N ILE A 25 -7.46 -1.54 -23.29
CA ILE A 25 -6.49 -0.44 -23.40
C ILE A 25 -6.84 0.70 -22.42
N VAL A 26 -8.13 1.01 -22.31
CA VAL A 26 -8.60 2.06 -21.41
C VAL A 26 -8.49 1.62 -19.95
N GLU A 27 -8.75 0.34 -19.67
CA GLU A 27 -8.62 -0.25 -18.34
C GLU A 27 -7.17 -0.21 -17.82
N GLU A 28 -6.17 -0.43 -18.70
CA GLU A 28 -4.76 -0.26 -18.32
C GLU A 28 -4.44 1.15 -17.85
N VAL A 29 -5.06 2.16 -18.46
CA VAL A 29 -4.88 3.56 -18.05
C VAL A 29 -5.51 3.81 -16.69
N CYS A 30 -6.73 3.30 -16.47
CA CYS A 30 -7.42 3.40 -15.18
C CYS A 30 -6.61 2.69 -14.08
N GLN A 31 -6.08 1.49 -14.37
CA GLN A 31 -5.27 0.75 -13.43
C GLN A 31 -3.97 1.50 -13.10
N SER A 32 -3.29 2.05 -14.10
CA SER A 32 -2.07 2.84 -13.90
C SER A 32 -2.33 4.09 -13.04
N ALA A 33 -3.46 4.76 -13.23
CA ALA A 33 -3.85 5.90 -12.42
C ALA A 33 -4.14 5.48 -10.97
N GLN A 34 -4.82 4.36 -10.76
CA GLN A 34 -5.08 3.80 -9.43
C GLN A 34 -3.79 3.40 -8.72
N ASP A 35 -2.87 2.72 -9.38
CA ASP A 35 -1.59 2.29 -8.81
C ASP A 35 -0.74 3.50 -8.39
N LEU A 36 -0.76 4.56 -9.18
CA LEU A 36 -0.08 5.80 -8.85
C LEU A 36 -0.66 6.45 -7.58
N LEU A 37 -1.99 6.49 -7.45
CA LEU A 37 -2.66 6.99 -6.24
C LEU A 37 -2.39 6.12 -5.02
N ASN A 38 -2.42 4.80 -5.18
CA ASN A 38 -2.13 3.85 -4.10
C ASN A 38 -0.72 4.04 -3.51
N SER A 39 0.22 4.58 -4.30
CA SER A 39 1.57 4.86 -3.81
C SER A 39 1.64 6.01 -2.80
N VAL A 40 0.64 6.90 -2.77
CA VAL A 40 0.61 8.09 -1.91
C VAL A 40 -0.53 8.10 -0.89
N LEU A 41 -1.61 7.36 -1.15
CA LEU A 41 -2.71 7.21 -0.21
C LEU A 41 -2.28 6.48 1.06
N TRP A 42 -2.96 6.76 2.15
CA TRP A 42 -2.72 6.06 3.40
C TRP A 42 -3.48 4.73 3.43
N PHE A 43 -2.73 3.67 3.64
CA PHE A 43 -3.26 2.34 3.90
C PHE A 43 -2.71 1.85 5.25
N ASP A 44 -3.58 1.30 6.09
CA ASP A 44 -3.20 0.66 7.35
C ASP A 44 -2.60 -0.74 7.07
N SER A 45 -1.48 -0.75 6.33
CA SER A 45 -0.84 -1.95 5.82
C SER A 45 0.67 -1.88 5.98
N TYR A 46 1.24 -2.93 6.59
CA TYR A 46 2.66 -2.98 6.92
C TYR A 46 3.29 -4.32 6.50
N PRO A 47 4.56 -4.29 6.02
CA PRO A 47 5.28 -5.51 5.67
C PRO A 47 5.58 -6.34 6.91
N VAL A 48 5.36 -7.65 6.79
CA VAL A 48 5.76 -8.67 7.77
C VAL A 48 7.07 -9.29 7.32
N VAL A 49 8.12 -9.16 8.14
CA VAL A 49 9.47 -9.59 7.79
C VAL A 49 9.87 -10.91 8.42
N GLY A 50 9.18 -11.32 9.47
CA GLY A 50 9.45 -12.59 10.15
C GLY A 50 8.38 -12.91 11.20
N ALA A 51 8.38 -14.15 11.65
CA ALA A 51 7.46 -14.62 12.66
C ALA A 51 7.99 -15.83 13.45
N THR A 52 7.44 -16.03 14.62
CA THR A 52 7.64 -17.21 15.48
C THR A 52 6.34 -17.56 16.19
N ILE A 53 6.17 -18.81 16.56
CA ILE A 53 5.05 -19.28 17.38
C ILE A 53 5.63 -20.04 18.55
N GLN A 54 5.23 -19.69 19.77
CA GLN A 54 5.61 -20.43 20.98
C GLN A 54 4.48 -20.40 22.01
N ASN A 55 4.21 -21.54 22.59
CA ASN A 55 3.20 -21.68 23.62
C ASN A 55 1.83 -21.10 23.18
N ASN A 56 1.41 -21.34 21.94
CA ASN A 56 0.18 -20.79 21.34
C ASN A 56 0.14 -19.26 21.25
N ILE A 57 1.29 -18.60 21.26
CA ILE A 57 1.42 -17.17 21.00
C ILE A 57 2.23 -16.99 19.71
N ALA A 58 1.62 -16.40 18.71
CA ALA A 58 2.33 -15.95 17.53
C ALA A 58 2.94 -14.57 17.77
N THR A 59 4.22 -14.40 17.46
CA THR A 59 4.92 -13.12 17.47
C THR A 59 5.35 -12.81 16.06
N VAL A 60 4.92 -11.67 15.54
CA VAL A 60 5.16 -11.22 14.17
C VAL A 60 5.96 -9.94 14.19
N VAL A 61 6.97 -9.87 13.32
CA VAL A 61 7.86 -8.71 13.16
C VAL A 61 7.39 -7.87 11.98
N LEU A 62 7.09 -6.62 12.25
CA LEU A 62 6.68 -5.63 11.24
C LEU A 62 7.84 -4.69 10.91
N SER A 63 7.97 -4.33 9.64
CA SER A 63 8.92 -3.31 9.17
C SER A 63 8.38 -1.89 9.38
N VAL A 64 7.95 -1.59 10.60
CA VAL A 64 7.46 -0.28 11.01
C VAL A 64 7.60 -0.13 12.52
N ARG A 65 7.87 1.09 12.99
CA ARG A 65 8.07 1.33 14.44
C ARG A 65 6.75 1.33 15.22
N TYR A 66 5.71 1.91 14.65
CA TYR A 66 4.37 2.00 15.24
C TYR A 66 3.35 1.70 14.14
N GLY A 67 2.88 0.47 14.08
CA GLY A 67 1.91 0.05 13.07
C GLY A 67 0.50 -0.11 13.65
N PHE A 68 0.42 -0.93 14.68
CA PHE A 68 -0.86 -1.33 15.28
C PHE A 68 -0.86 -1.16 16.79
N THR A 69 -2.05 -1.22 17.39
CA THR A 69 -2.25 -1.16 18.84
C THR A 69 -2.88 -2.45 19.38
N THR A 70 -2.69 -2.70 20.66
CA THR A 70 -3.33 -3.81 21.36
C THR A 70 -4.86 -3.71 21.27
N GLY A 71 -5.53 -4.84 21.02
CA GLY A 71 -6.97 -4.93 20.81
C GLY A 71 -7.41 -4.70 19.35
N GLN A 72 -6.55 -4.22 18.50
CA GLN A 72 -6.86 -4.05 17.07
C GLN A 72 -6.89 -5.41 16.35
N THR A 73 -7.84 -5.58 15.44
CA THR A 73 -7.88 -6.75 14.55
C THR A 73 -7.08 -6.46 13.29
N ILE A 74 -6.25 -7.41 12.89
CA ILE A 74 -5.45 -7.37 11.67
C ILE A 74 -5.72 -8.59 10.81
N THR A 75 -5.48 -8.47 9.52
CA THR A 75 -5.47 -9.59 8.58
C THR A 75 -4.05 -9.81 8.07
N LEU A 76 -3.51 -10.99 8.30
CA LEU A 76 -2.22 -11.41 7.76
C LEU A 76 -2.41 -12.13 6.44
N SER A 77 -1.52 -11.87 5.49
CA SER A 77 -1.46 -12.55 4.20
C SER A 77 -0.01 -12.76 3.75
N ASN A 78 0.23 -13.81 2.99
CA ASN A 78 1.57 -14.21 2.52
C ASN A 78 2.59 -14.48 3.65
N CYS A 79 2.10 -14.77 4.85
CA CYS A 79 2.93 -15.14 5.99
C CYS A 79 3.06 -16.66 6.15
N GLY A 80 2.29 -17.41 5.37
CA GLY A 80 2.19 -18.86 5.39
C GLY A 80 0.89 -19.33 6.04
N ALA A 81 0.37 -20.48 5.59
CA ALA A 81 -0.98 -20.97 5.89
C ALA A 81 -1.34 -21.01 7.40
N THR A 82 -0.35 -21.18 8.29
CA THR A 82 -0.57 -21.19 9.75
C THR A 82 -0.82 -19.80 10.32
N LEU A 83 -0.22 -18.76 9.72
CA LEU A 83 -0.27 -17.38 10.21
C LEU A 83 -1.28 -16.52 9.45
N ASP A 84 -1.60 -16.90 8.21
CA ASP A 84 -2.53 -16.13 7.38
C ASP A 84 -3.94 -16.18 7.96
N GLY A 85 -4.61 -15.04 7.96
CA GLY A 85 -5.96 -14.89 8.50
C GLY A 85 -6.14 -13.66 9.37
N SER A 86 -7.31 -13.58 10.03
CA SER A 86 -7.68 -12.48 10.91
C SER A 86 -7.32 -12.79 12.36
N HIS A 87 -6.60 -11.86 13.00
CA HIS A 87 -6.11 -12.01 14.37
C HIS A 87 -6.31 -10.73 15.18
N THR A 88 -6.66 -10.88 16.46
CA THR A 88 -6.72 -9.75 17.40
C THR A 88 -5.41 -9.64 18.15
N ILE A 89 -4.80 -8.47 18.12
CA ILE A 89 -3.51 -8.18 18.75
C ILE A 89 -3.68 -8.17 20.27
N THR A 90 -2.91 -9.01 20.96
CA THR A 90 -2.88 -9.08 22.42
C THR A 90 -1.80 -8.21 23.03
N ALA A 91 -0.68 -8.00 22.32
CA ALA A 91 0.40 -7.12 22.77
C ALA A 91 1.15 -6.51 21.58
N THR A 92 1.70 -5.32 21.79
CA THR A 92 2.56 -4.61 20.83
C THR A 92 3.83 -4.13 21.51
N TYR A 93 4.96 -4.30 20.86
CA TYR A 93 6.26 -3.88 21.37
C TYR A 93 6.94 -3.02 20.28
N PRO A 94 6.85 -1.69 20.38
CA PRO A 94 7.64 -0.81 19.53
C PRO A 94 9.12 -0.99 19.88
N TRP A 95 9.96 -1.11 18.87
CA TRP A 95 11.40 -1.23 19.11
C TRP A 95 11.94 0.09 19.64
N THR A 96 12.32 0.11 20.90
CA THR A 96 13.06 1.20 21.51
C THR A 96 14.50 0.73 21.80
N THR A 97 15.47 1.56 21.48
CA THR A 97 16.88 1.37 21.87
C THR A 97 17.03 1.55 23.39
N GLY A 98 16.52 0.61 24.16
CA GLY A 98 16.63 0.61 25.61
C GLY A 98 16.79 -0.82 26.09
N SER A 99 17.74 -1.05 26.99
CA SER A 99 17.97 -2.34 27.67
C SER A 99 16.77 -2.76 28.52
N GLY A 100 15.65 -3.05 27.90
CA GLY A 100 14.51 -3.70 28.51
C GLY A 100 14.64 -5.20 28.29
N SER A 101 14.81 -5.96 29.38
CA SER A 101 14.68 -7.42 29.37
C SER A 101 13.27 -7.77 28.94
N PHE A 102 13.11 -8.15 27.68
CA PHE A 102 11.84 -8.70 27.22
C PHE A 102 11.80 -10.18 27.56
N PRO A 103 10.83 -10.65 28.36
CA PRO A 103 10.82 -12.00 28.92
C PRO A 103 10.72 -13.14 27.90
N TYR A 104 10.57 -12.84 26.61
CA TYR A 104 10.38 -13.85 25.55
C TYR A 104 11.42 -13.83 24.43
N PHE A 105 12.52 -13.10 24.59
CA PHE A 105 13.51 -12.93 23.51
C PHE A 105 14.54 -14.06 23.38
N ASN A 106 14.49 -15.09 24.18
CA ASN A 106 15.35 -16.28 23.99
C ASN A 106 15.01 -17.06 22.72
N VAL A 107 13.97 -16.63 22.01
CA VAL A 107 13.44 -17.32 20.83
C VAL A 107 14.03 -16.81 19.52
N PHE A 108 14.55 -15.59 19.53
CA PHE A 108 15.20 -15.05 18.36
C PHE A 108 16.68 -15.45 18.41
N PRO A 109 17.24 -16.10 17.35
CA PRO A 109 18.63 -16.51 17.30
C PRO A 109 19.62 -15.31 17.30
N TRP A 110 19.10 -14.12 17.40
CA TRP A 110 19.88 -12.89 17.38
C TRP A 110 19.83 -12.26 18.75
N ASN A 111 20.99 -12.20 19.38
CA ASN A 111 21.17 -11.42 20.58
C ASN A 111 20.52 -10.06 20.41
N SER A 112 19.86 -9.58 21.43
CA SER A 112 19.00 -8.39 21.57
C SER A 112 19.48 -7.06 20.95
N TYR A 113 20.52 -7.06 20.15
CA TYR A 113 21.23 -5.86 19.72
C TYR A 113 21.11 -5.50 18.24
N THR A 114 20.38 -6.25 17.40
CA THR A 114 20.52 -6.10 15.95
C THR A 114 19.25 -5.93 15.13
N PHE A 115 18.08 -5.67 15.73
CA PHE A 115 16.96 -5.17 14.90
C PHE A 115 17.22 -3.70 14.59
N PRO A 116 17.24 -3.31 13.31
CA PRO A 116 17.38 -1.91 12.94
C PRO A 116 16.25 -1.08 13.55
N LEU A 117 16.55 0.16 13.91
CA LEU A 117 15.56 1.15 14.27
C LEU A 117 14.45 1.18 13.23
N GLY A 118 13.18 1.04 13.62
CA GLY A 118 12.06 1.09 12.70
C GLY A 118 11.22 -0.18 12.60
N TYR A 119 11.52 -1.20 13.40
CA TYR A 119 10.70 -2.41 13.50
C TYR A 119 9.79 -2.38 14.74
N SER A 120 8.72 -3.17 14.71
CA SER A 120 7.88 -3.45 15.87
C SER A 120 7.46 -4.92 15.90
N LEU A 121 7.09 -5.39 17.07
CA LEU A 121 6.58 -6.73 17.27
C LEU A 121 5.11 -6.62 17.66
N ILE A 122 4.30 -7.52 17.10
CA ILE A 122 2.92 -7.73 17.52
C ILE A 122 2.75 -9.17 17.95
N GLN A 123 1.90 -9.40 18.94
CA GLN A 123 1.55 -10.73 19.42
C GLN A 123 0.05 -10.94 19.37
N PHE A 124 -0.33 -12.17 19.09
CA PHE A 124 -1.72 -12.63 19.14
C PHE A 124 -1.78 -14.12 19.52
N ASN A 125 -2.89 -14.55 20.07
CA ASN A 125 -3.10 -15.95 20.40
C ASN A 125 -3.37 -16.75 19.12
N LEU A 126 -2.63 -17.85 18.96
CA LEU A 126 -2.77 -18.75 17.82
C LEU A 126 -2.50 -20.18 18.28
N THR A 127 -3.54 -21.01 18.33
CA THR A 127 -3.39 -22.44 18.64
C THR A 127 -2.74 -23.15 17.45
N ALA A 128 -1.44 -23.36 17.53
CA ALA A 128 -0.64 -24.02 16.51
C ALA A 128 0.61 -24.65 17.14
N ALA A 129 1.27 -25.56 16.40
CA ALA A 129 2.55 -26.10 16.81
C ALA A 129 3.60 -25.00 16.92
N ASP A 130 4.51 -25.17 17.90
CA ASP A 130 5.63 -24.24 18.04
C ASP A 130 6.46 -24.16 16.78
N MET A 131 6.78 -22.95 16.39
CA MET A 131 7.57 -22.63 15.20
C MET A 131 8.71 -21.70 15.59
N ASN A 132 9.94 -22.16 15.36
CA ASN A 132 11.10 -21.29 15.53
C ASN A 132 10.99 -20.05 14.64
N TYR A 133 11.72 -18.98 15.02
CA TYR A 133 11.74 -17.79 14.20
C TYR A 133 12.13 -18.13 12.76
N ARG A 134 11.33 -17.64 11.83
CA ARG A 134 11.64 -17.68 10.41
C ARG A 134 11.46 -16.31 9.78
N GLN A 135 12.33 -16.02 8.85
CA GLN A 135 12.20 -14.86 7.98
C GLN A 135 11.14 -15.16 6.91
N ILE A 136 10.32 -14.17 6.58
CA ILE A 136 9.28 -14.28 5.55
C ILE A 136 9.77 -13.58 4.30
N ILE A 137 10.01 -14.36 3.24
CA ILE A 137 10.54 -13.87 1.95
C ILE A 137 9.73 -14.50 0.81
N PRO A 138 9.18 -13.71 -0.11
CA PRO A 138 9.01 -12.26 -0.04
C PRO A 138 8.16 -11.85 1.17
N TYR A 139 8.23 -10.60 1.58
CA TYR A 139 7.55 -10.12 2.78
C TYR A 139 6.06 -10.43 2.77
N GLY A 140 5.55 -10.85 3.94
CA GLY A 140 4.13 -10.93 4.20
C GLY A 140 3.52 -9.54 4.35
N LYS A 141 2.22 -9.48 4.48
CA LYS A 141 1.47 -8.26 4.65
C LYS A 141 0.57 -8.37 5.87
N ALA A 142 0.61 -7.36 6.75
CA ALA A 142 -0.36 -7.15 7.81
C ALA A 142 -1.24 -5.96 7.44
N LEU A 143 -2.55 -6.19 7.37
CA LEU A 143 -3.55 -5.18 7.04
C LEU A 143 -4.41 -4.91 8.27
N GLY A 144 -4.54 -3.67 8.68
CA GLY A 144 -5.46 -3.25 9.73
C GLY A 144 -6.92 -3.21 9.25
N ALA A 145 -7.83 -3.10 10.19
CA ALA A 145 -9.27 -3.01 9.93
C ALA A 145 -9.74 -1.56 9.73
N ASP A 146 -8.94 -0.70 9.12
CA ASP A 146 -9.35 0.68 8.86
C ASP A 146 -10.37 0.73 7.72
N THR A 147 -11.53 1.31 8.02
CA THR A 147 -12.61 1.47 7.05
C THR A 147 -12.30 2.46 5.93
N LYS A 148 -11.33 3.35 6.12
CA LYS A 148 -10.91 4.31 5.08
C LYS A 148 -10.31 3.61 3.87
N ASP A 149 -9.49 2.59 4.08
CA ASP A 149 -8.87 1.81 3.00
C ASP A 149 -9.92 1.22 2.04
N ASN A 150 -11.06 0.79 2.59
CA ASN A 150 -12.15 0.21 1.82
C ASN A 150 -13.07 1.27 1.18
N ALA A 151 -13.00 2.52 1.65
CA ALA A 151 -13.86 3.60 1.21
C ALA A 151 -13.32 4.37 0.00
N TYR A 152 -12.05 4.22 -0.36
CA TYR A 152 -11.42 5.01 -1.43
C TYR A 152 -12.13 4.87 -2.78
N ALA A 153 -12.63 3.68 -3.12
CA ALA A 153 -13.39 3.46 -4.35
C ALA A 153 -14.70 4.25 -4.42
N THR A 154 -15.24 4.68 -3.27
CA THR A 154 -16.48 5.47 -3.17
C THR A 154 -16.23 6.92 -2.74
N THR A 155 -14.98 7.28 -2.42
CA THR A 155 -14.63 8.63 -1.97
C THR A 155 -14.53 9.59 -3.17
N PRO A 156 -15.38 10.64 -3.27
CA PRO A 156 -15.44 11.49 -4.45
C PRO A 156 -14.10 12.15 -4.80
N LEU A 157 -13.35 12.66 -3.81
CA LEU A 157 -12.06 13.33 -4.03
C LEU A 157 -10.98 12.37 -4.58
N VAL A 158 -10.98 11.11 -4.13
CA VAL A 158 -10.04 10.09 -4.63
C VAL A 158 -10.42 9.69 -6.06
N ARG A 159 -11.72 9.52 -6.33
CA ARG A 159 -12.22 9.22 -7.67
C ARG A 159 -11.93 10.34 -8.66
N GLU A 160 -12.13 11.60 -8.26
CA GLU A 160 -11.79 12.76 -9.10
C GLU A 160 -10.30 12.83 -9.39
N ALA A 161 -9.47 12.63 -8.38
CA ALA A 161 -8.01 12.57 -8.55
C ALA A 161 -7.61 11.43 -9.52
N ALA A 162 -8.24 10.26 -9.41
CA ALA A 162 -8.00 9.13 -10.31
C ALA A 162 -8.40 9.47 -11.75
N MET A 163 -9.56 10.12 -11.94
CA MET A 163 -10.03 10.56 -13.26
C MET A 163 -9.06 11.56 -13.88
N MET A 164 -8.61 12.57 -13.13
CA MET A 164 -7.64 13.56 -13.63
C MET A 164 -6.35 12.90 -14.08
N ILE A 165 -5.79 11.99 -13.28
CA ILE A 165 -4.57 11.27 -13.62
C ILE A 165 -4.78 10.36 -14.84
N ALA A 166 -5.92 9.64 -14.91
CA ALA A 166 -6.23 8.77 -16.02
C ALA A 166 -6.35 9.56 -17.34
N VAL A 167 -6.99 10.73 -17.32
CA VAL A 167 -7.07 11.64 -18.48
C VAL A 167 -5.67 12.10 -18.91
N ASP A 168 -4.83 12.51 -17.97
CA ASP A 168 -3.46 12.96 -18.26
C ASP A 168 -2.61 11.83 -18.87
N ILE A 169 -2.69 10.59 -18.33
CA ILE A 169 -2.01 9.40 -18.87
C ILE A 169 -2.52 9.09 -20.27
N TRP A 170 -3.83 9.16 -20.46
CA TRP A 170 -4.43 8.94 -21.79
C TRP A 170 -3.94 9.93 -22.81
N GLN A 171 -3.96 11.22 -22.51
CA GLN A 171 -3.48 12.28 -23.40
C GLN A 171 -2.00 12.11 -23.75
N ALA A 172 -1.18 11.71 -22.78
CA ALA A 172 0.24 11.44 -23.01
C ALA A 172 0.47 10.29 -24.00
N ARG A 173 -0.35 9.23 -23.93
CA ARG A 173 -0.28 8.12 -24.90
C ARG A 173 -0.67 8.57 -26.31
N GLN A 174 -1.59 9.54 -26.44
CA GLN A 174 -2.03 10.05 -27.75
C GLN A 174 -0.99 10.97 -28.41
N THR A 175 -0.32 11.82 -27.63
CA THR A 175 0.66 12.76 -28.17
C THR A 175 1.92 12.08 -28.70
N SER A 176 2.28 10.90 -28.20
CA SER A 176 3.45 10.16 -28.69
C SER A 176 3.24 9.53 -30.07
N ASN A 177 1.99 9.33 -30.50
CA ASN A 177 1.64 8.74 -31.81
C ASN A 177 1.42 9.78 -32.90
N ALA A 178 1.27 11.03 -32.56
CA ALA A 178 1.15 12.12 -33.53
C ALA A 178 2.54 12.55 -34.03
N GLY A 179 3.21 11.69 -34.76
CA GLY A 179 4.45 12.00 -35.49
C GLY A 179 4.30 13.01 -36.62
N GLY A 180 3.39 13.97 -36.47
CA GLY A 180 3.24 15.15 -37.32
C GLY A 180 4.06 16.29 -36.75
N ILE A 181 5.26 16.49 -37.28
CA ILE A 181 6.06 17.67 -37.05
C ILE A 181 5.30 18.88 -37.63
N SER A 182 4.57 19.59 -36.78
CA SER A 182 4.21 20.96 -37.10
C SER A 182 5.42 21.83 -36.76
N PRO A 183 5.92 22.67 -37.70
CA PRO A 183 7.13 23.44 -37.49
C PRO A 183 7.06 24.45 -36.33
N ASP A 184 5.88 24.70 -35.80
CA ASP A 184 5.64 25.60 -34.65
C ASP A 184 5.38 24.91 -33.32
N PHE A 185 5.42 23.60 -33.29
CA PHE A 185 5.19 22.84 -32.06
C PHE A 185 6.54 22.49 -31.41
N GLN A 186 6.98 23.31 -30.49
CA GLN A 186 7.98 22.86 -29.51
C GLN A 186 7.32 21.78 -28.64
N PRO A 187 7.78 20.52 -28.70
CA PRO A 187 7.28 19.49 -27.78
C PRO A 187 7.66 19.93 -26.38
N THR A 188 6.67 20.39 -25.62
CA THR A 188 6.84 20.55 -24.18
C THR A 188 7.16 19.16 -23.65
N PRO A 189 8.35 18.92 -23.08
CA PRO A 189 8.69 17.61 -22.57
C PRO A 189 7.64 17.24 -21.52
N TYR A 190 6.83 16.22 -21.84
CA TYR A 190 5.81 15.72 -20.94
C TYR A 190 6.52 15.10 -19.72
N ARG A 191 6.57 15.86 -18.64
CA ARG A 191 7.14 15.39 -17.37
C ARG A 191 6.11 14.56 -16.65
N MET A 192 6.01 13.28 -17.01
CA MET A 192 5.27 12.30 -16.20
C MET A 192 5.93 12.15 -14.81
N GLY A 193 5.16 11.95 -13.81
CA GLY A 193 5.58 11.62 -12.45
C GLY A 193 5.23 12.70 -11.44
N ASN A 194 6.18 13.48 -11.02
CA ASN A 194 5.98 14.46 -9.94
C ASN A 194 4.91 15.53 -10.24
N THR A 195 4.67 15.87 -11.49
CA THR A 195 3.67 16.86 -11.87
C THR A 195 2.24 16.34 -11.78
N LEU A 196 1.99 15.07 -12.09
CA LEU A 196 0.65 14.46 -11.99
C LEU A 196 0.17 14.42 -10.55
N LEU A 197 1.00 13.88 -9.66
CA LEU A 197 0.70 13.82 -8.23
C LEU A 197 0.61 15.22 -7.59
N ALA A 198 1.44 16.17 -8.03
CA ALA A 198 1.40 17.53 -7.52
C ALA A 198 0.04 18.22 -7.80
N ARG A 199 -0.56 17.97 -8.96
CA ARG A 199 -1.87 18.52 -9.32
C ARG A 199 -2.99 18.03 -8.41
N VAL A 200 -2.98 16.75 -8.06
CA VAL A 200 -4.05 16.13 -7.26
C VAL A 200 -3.76 16.13 -5.76
N ARG A 201 -2.54 16.51 -5.35
CA ARG A 201 -2.11 16.48 -3.94
C ARG A 201 -3.03 17.30 -3.03
N GLY A 202 -3.53 18.43 -3.51
CA GLY A 202 -4.48 19.25 -2.77
C GLY A 202 -5.82 18.54 -2.51
N LEU A 203 -6.32 17.79 -3.49
CA LEU A 203 -7.55 17.00 -3.35
C LEU A 203 -7.37 15.83 -2.38
N LEU A 204 -6.17 15.24 -2.38
CA LEU A 204 -5.84 14.06 -1.59
C LEU A 204 -5.34 14.36 -0.18
N ALA A 205 -5.13 15.63 0.18
CA ALA A 205 -4.53 16.02 1.45
C ALA A 205 -5.08 15.29 2.69
N PRO A 206 -6.42 15.07 2.83
CA PRO A 206 -6.99 14.35 3.96
C PRO A 206 -6.68 12.84 3.98
N TYR A 207 -6.21 12.28 2.86
CA TYR A 207 -6.03 10.83 2.65
C TYR A 207 -4.58 10.45 2.40
N LEU A 208 -3.66 11.39 2.43
CA LEU A 208 -2.24 11.11 2.17
C LEU A 208 -1.61 10.34 3.32
N SER A 209 -0.73 9.41 2.96
CA SER A 209 0.14 8.76 3.94
C SER A 209 1.05 9.78 4.61
N PRO A 210 1.24 9.73 5.95
CA PRO A 210 2.20 10.59 6.64
C PRO A 210 3.61 10.51 6.05
N ARG A 211 3.99 9.38 5.48
CA ARG A 211 5.28 9.20 4.78
C ARG A 211 5.38 10.00 3.48
N SER A 212 4.26 10.18 2.79
CA SER A 212 4.21 10.97 1.55
C SER A 212 4.11 12.46 1.80
N MET A 213 3.83 12.88 3.05
CA MET A 213 3.81 14.30 3.44
C MET A 213 5.21 14.87 3.70
N VAL A 214 6.16 14.02 4.03
CA VAL A 214 7.55 14.36 4.43
C VAL A 214 8.52 14.11 3.27
N GLY A 215 8.08 14.36 2.05
CA GLY A 215 8.91 14.15 0.86
C GLY A 215 9.73 15.38 0.48
#